data_fa74fe9064f76eef807dd289e82d2a8a
#
_entry.id   fa74fe9064f76eef807dd289e82d2a8a
#
_cell.length_a   1.000
_cell.length_b   1.000
_cell.length_c   1.000
_cell.angle_alpha   90.00
_cell.angle_beta   90.00
_cell.angle_gamma   90.00
#
_symmetry.space_group_name_H-M   'P 1'
#
loop_
_entity.id
_entity.type
_entity.pdbx_description
1 polymer ?
#
loop_
_entity_poly.entity_id
_entity_poly.type
_entity_poly.pdbx_seq_one_letter_code
_entity_poly.pdbx_strand_id
1 'polypeptide(L)'
;MRRILHTIQGLSRPSCMYSVLLIAFGLACLNGCVSKSKHAAVLEELDNYKVDNSVLQERVQSLKTAKGDLDTQLRSEKSSAEEAQALYENLVSGLSSELASQQVEVEQMQSGVTVNLPGEVLFTTGSAELSESGREVLFKVGDRLRDIPYQTLVAGFTDNVPIGGILAERYPTNWELAGARAARVVRLLEECGVSPNRLLAVSFGENRPEASNDTPEGRAENRRIEIRLRPIMMED
;
A
#
# COMPACT_ATOMS: atom_id res chain seq x y z
N MET A 1 -11.98 16.46 125.70
CA MET A 1 -11.84 14.98 125.77
C MET A 1 -11.33 14.46 124.44
N ARG A 2 -10.22 13.77 124.46
CA ARG A 2 -9.67 12.68 123.65
C ARG A 2 -9.72 12.80 122.15
N ARG A 3 -8.49 12.89 121.47
CA ARG A 3 -7.80 11.90 120.67
C ARG A 3 -8.46 11.74 119.24
N ILE A 4 -7.78 11.70 118.18
CA ILE A 4 -6.64 10.82 117.79
C ILE A 4 -5.91 11.43 116.58
N LEU A 5 -4.56 11.42 116.65
CA LEU A 5 -3.64 11.45 115.53
C LEU A 5 -3.96 10.25 114.58
N HIS A 6 -3.84 10.42 113.30
CA HIS A 6 -3.18 9.41 112.44
C HIS A 6 -2.71 10.06 111.12
N THR A 7 -1.46 10.18 110.97
CA THR A 7 -0.58 9.68 109.97
C THR A 7 -1.25 9.44 108.64
N ILE A 8 -0.85 10.17 107.63
CA ILE A 8 -0.86 9.69 106.26
C ILE A 8 0.52 9.94 105.65
N GLN A 9 1.30 8.90 105.71
CA GLN A 9 2.44 8.69 104.82
C GLN A 9 1.97 8.51 103.36
N GLY A 10 2.69 9.10 102.49
CA GLY A 10 3.15 8.61 101.23
C GLY A 10 2.14 7.91 100.31
N LEU A 11 1.85 8.58 99.27
CA LEU A 11 1.66 7.92 98.00
C LEU A 11 2.28 8.77 96.91
N SER A 12 3.54 8.54 96.68
CA SER A 12 4.12 8.84 95.40
C SER A 12 3.45 7.94 94.35
N ARG A 13 2.54 8.48 93.60
CA ARG A 13 1.87 7.76 92.57
C ARG A 13 2.79 7.72 91.33
N PRO A 14 3.41 6.60 90.99
CA PRO A 14 4.20 6.45 89.75
C PRO A 14 3.30 6.52 88.49
N SER A 15 1.96 6.49 88.62
CA SER A 15 1.03 6.48 87.46
C SER A 15 1.00 7.82 86.74
N CYS A 16 1.32 8.96 87.37
CA CYS A 16 1.32 10.23 86.67
C CYS A 16 2.54 10.41 85.77
N MET A 17 3.72 9.89 86.20
CA MET A 17 4.91 9.88 85.29
C MET A 17 4.72 8.93 84.04
N TYR A 18 4.11 7.77 84.22
CA TYR A 18 3.84 6.90 83.09
C TYR A 18 2.82 7.48 82.15
N SER A 19 1.80 8.20 82.64
CA SER A 19 0.84 8.87 81.79
C SER A 19 1.45 10.00 80.95
N VAL A 20 2.35 10.81 81.58
CA VAL A 20 3.08 11.87 80.88
C VAL A 20 4.07 11.29 79.88
N LEU A 21 4.76 10.19 80.25
CA LEU A 21 5.67 9.51 79.31
C LEU A 21 4.93 8.87 78.12
N LEU A 22 3.75 8.27 78.35
CA LEU A 22 2.91 7.72 77.29
C LEU A 22 2.33 8.81 76.36
N ILE A 23 1.93 9.96 76.92
CA ILE A 23 1.49 11.10 76.15
C ILE A 23 2.65 11.72 75.38
N ALA A 24 3.82 11.84 75.92
CA ALA A 24 5.02 12.34 75.25
C ALA A 24 5.47 11.36 74.15
N PHE A 25 5.41 10.06 74.40
CA PHE A 25 5.69 9.03 73.36
C PHE A 25 4.62 8.99 72.23
N GLY A 26 3.35 9.16 72.63
CA GLY A 26 2.25 9.30 71.65
C GLY A 26 2.37 10.55 70.80
N LEU A 27 2.76 11.69 71.34
CA LEU A 27 3.06 12.91 70.60
C LEU A 27 4.34 12.80 69.78
N ALA A 28 5.34 12.04 70.19
CA ALA A 28 6.54 11.76 69.38
C ALA A 28 6.25 10.83 68.21
N CYS A 29 5.32 9.89 68.37
CA CYS A 29 4.86 9.01 67.21
C CYS A 29 3.98 9.74 66.20
N LEU A 30 3.31 10.83 66.64
CA LEU A 30 2.55 11.69 65.67
C LEU A 30 3.44 12.67 64.91
N ASN A 31 4.71 12.81 65.28
CA ASN A 31 5.71 13.59 64.56
C ASN A 31 6.43 12.76 63.49
N GLY A 32 5.75 11.79 62.81
CA GLY A 32 6.12 11.24 61.55
C GLY A 32 5.96 12.28 60.43
N CYS A 33 6.29 13.54 60.71
CA CYS A 33 6.23 14.64 59.78
C CYS A 33 7.35 14.46 58.75
N VAL A 34 7.00 13.89 57.60
CA VAL A 34 7.79 14.12 56.40
C VAL A 34 8.01 15.62 56.28
N SER A 35 9.28 16.05 56.23
CA SER A 35 9.63 17.46 56.08
C SER A 35 8.81 18.08 54.95
N LYS A 36 8.27 19.28 55.13
CA LYS A 36 7.50 19.99 54.09
C LYS A 36 8.21 20.01 52.74
N SER A 37 9.53 20.09 52.73
CA SER A 37 10.35 20.06 51.51
C SER A 37 10.33 18.69 50.84
N LYS A 38 10.39 17.58 51.60
CA LYS A 38 10.27 16.22 51.04
C LYS A 38 8.86 15.94 50.51
N HIS A 39 7.84 16.42 51.18
CA HIS A 39 6.47 16.28 50.71
C HIS A 39 6.23 17.08 49.42
N ALA A 40 6.75 18.31 49.34
CA ALA A 40 6.67 19.12 48.14
C ALA A 40 7.43 18.47 46.94
N ALA A 41 8.63 17.92 47.20
CA ALA A 41 9.40 17.23 46.18
C ALA A 41 8.68 15.98 45.64
N VAL A 42 8.03 15.20 46.53
CA VAL A 42 7.24 14.02 46.11
C VAL A 42 5.99 14.41 45.30
N LEU A 43 5.37 15.54 45.68
CA LEU A 43 4.21 16.05 44.90
C LEU A 43 4.64 16.50 43.48
N GLU A 44 5.77 17.20 43.40
CA GLU A 44 6.33 17.62 42.11
C GLU A 44 6.71 16.39 41.24
N GLU A 45 7.34 15.39 41.83
CA GLU A 45 7.65 14.14 41.16
C GLU A 45 6.38 13.40 40.71
N LEU A 46 5.34 13.37 41.56
CA LEU A 46 4.05 12.77 41.21
C LEU A 46 3.39 13.50 40.05
N ASP A 47 3.44 14.81 39.99
CA ASP A 47 2.86 15.59 38.90
C ASP A 47 3.65 15.38 37.58
N ASN A 48 4.97 15.28 37.66
CA ASN A 48 5.80 14.91 36.52
C ASN A 48 5.43 13.51 35.99
N TYR A 49 5.29 12.52 36.89
CA TYR A 49 4.84 11.18 36.47
C TYR A 49 3.44 11.17 35.86
N LYS A 50 2.52 12.02 36.33
CA LYS A 50 1.19 12.14 35.73
C LYS A 50 1.27 12.70 34.29
N VAL A 51 2.10 13.74 34.11
CA VAL A 51 2.35 14.32 32.76
C VAL A 51 2.97 13.27 31.85
N ASP A 52 4.01 12.59 32.28
CA ASP A 52 4.66 11.54 31.50
C ASP A 52 3.69 10.41 31.14
N ASN A 53 2.86 9.97 32.08
CA ASN A 53 1.83 8.96 31.85
C ASN A 53 0.81 9.42 30.82
N SER A 54 0.38 10.71 30.87
CA SER A 54 -0.56 11.23 29.87
C SER A 54 0.05 11.22 28.46
N VAL A 55 1.30 11.67 28.34
CA VAL A 55 2.04 11.66 27.06
C VAL A 55 2.24 10.22 26.54
N LEU A 56 2.59 9.30 27.44
CA LEU A 56 2.72 7.89 27.05
C LEU A 56 1.38 7.28 26.61
N GLN A 57 0.28 7.62 27.28
CA GLN A 57 -1.06 7.17 26.89
C GLN A 57 -1.46 7.70 25.51
N GLU A 58 -1.20 8.99 25.22
CA GLU A 58 -1.42 9.57 23.89
C GLU A 58 -0.58 8.86 22.83
N ARG A 59 0.70 8.59 23.15
CA ARG A 59 1.58 7.88 22.23
C ARG A 59 1.15 6.44 21.98
N VAL A 60 0.71 5.73 23.01
CA VAL A 60 0.14 4.38 22.89
C VAL A 60 -1.12 4.41 22.01
N GLN A 61 -1.97 5.41 22.17
CA GLN A 61 -3.18 5.54 21.36
C GLN A 61 -2.84 5.86 19.90
N SER A 62 -1.92 6.78 19.65
CA SER A 62 -1.46 7.10 18.28
C SER A 62 -0.83 5.90 17.58
N LEU A 63 0.00 5.12 18.30
CA LEU A 63 0.60 3.90 17.76
C LEU A 63 -0.44 2.82 17.48
N LYS A 64 -1.48 2.68 18.29
CA LYS A 64 -2.59 1.74 18.03
C LYS A 64 -3.37 2.13 16.77
N THR A 65 -3.64 3.43 16.58
CA THR A 65 -4.29 3.93 15.37
C THR A 65 -3.42 3.66 14.15
N ALA A 66 -2.16 4.08 14.18
CA ALA A 66 -1.21 3.85 13.08
C ALA A 66 -1.05 2.35 12.73
N LYS A 67 -1.03 1.48 13.75
CA LYS A 67 -1.02 0.03 13.53
C LYS A 67 -2.30 -0.44 12.85
N GLY A 68 -3.47 0.05 13.26
CA GLY A 68 -4.75 -0.29 12.63
C GLY A 68 -4.82 0.12 11.16
N ASP A 69 -4.31 1.31 10.85
CA ASP A 69 -4.23 1.81 9.48
C ASP A 69 -3.29 0.96 8.61
N LEU A 70 -2.11 0.63 9.15
CA LEU A 70 -1.13 -0.24 8.48
C LEU A 70 -1.69 -1.66 8.27
N ASP A 71 -2.37 -2.24 9.25
CA ASP A 71 -3.02 -3.56 9.11
C ASP A 71 -4.10 -3.55 8.03
N THR A 72 -4.83 -2.43 7.89
CA THR A 72 -5.83 -2.26 6.83
C THR A 72 -5.20 -2.13 5.46
N GLN A 73 -4.14 -1.32 5.33
CA GLN A 73 -3.37 -1.19 4.10
C GLN A 73 -2.76 -2.52 3.67
N LEU A 74 -2.14 -3.25 4.60
CA LEU A 74 -1.55 -4.55 4.33
C LEU A 74 -2.58 -5.58 3.82
N ARG A 75 -3.78 -5.57 4.41
CA ARG A 75 -4.87 -6.45 3.94
C ARG A 75 -5.34 -6.09 2.53
N SER A 76 -5.46 -4.80 2.23
CA SER A 76 -5.82 -4.31 0.90
C SER A 76 -4.77 -4.68 -0.14
N GLU A 77 -3.48 -4.45 0.15
CA GLU A 77 -2.39 -4.83 -0.74
C GLU A 77 -2.32 -6.34 -0.98
N LYS A 78 -2.51 -7.13 0.08
CA LYS A 78 -2.53 -8.59 -0.02
C LYS A 78 -3.70 -9.08 -0.89
N SER A 79 -4.90 -8.53 -0.71
CA SER A 79 -6.06 -8.85 -1.55
C SER A 79 -5.81 -8.52 -3.02
N SER A 80 -5.25 -7.33 -3.30
CA SER A 80 -4.91 -6.92 -4.67
C SER A 80 -3.85 -7.82 -5.31
N ALA A 81 -2.86 -8.28 -4.54
CA ALA A 81 -1.84 -9.20 -5.02
C ALA A 81 -2.42 -10.60 -5.32
N GLU A 82 -3.31 -11.11 -4.45
CA GLU A 82 -3.99 -12.39 -4.66
C GLU A 82 -4.89 -12.34 -5.91
N GLU A 83 -5.61 -11.23 -6.13
CA GLU A 83 -6.42 -11.02 -7.32
C GLU A 83 -5.57 -10.94 -8.60
N ALA A 84 -4.43 -10.22 -8.54
CA ALA A 84 -3.49 -10.15 -9.66
C ALA A 84 -2.87 -11.52 -9.97
N GLN A 85 -2.55 -12.31 -8.96
CA GLN A 85 -2.04 -13.67 -9.12
C GLN A 85 -3.08 -14.58 -9.82
N ALA A 86 -4.32 -14.55 -9.36
CA ALA A 86 -5.39 -15.34 -9.96
C ALA A 86 -5.66 -14.93 -11.42
N LEU A 87 -5.60 -13.64 -11.72
CA LEU A 87 -5.70 -13.12 -13.07
C LEU A 87 -4.56 -13.60 -13.96
N TYR A 88 -3.32 -13.51 -13.46
CA TYR A 88 -2.13 -14.01 -14.16
C TYR A 88 -2.26 -15.49 -14.51
N GLU A 89 -2.61 -16.34 -13.53
CA GLU A 89 -2.78 -17.78 -13.75
C GLU A 89 -3.88 -18.09 -14.77
N ASN A 90 -4.97 -17.34 -14.75
CA ASN A 90 -6.05 -17.48 -15.73
C ASN A 90 -5.57 -17.15 -17.15
N LEU A 91 -4.86 -16.02 -17.32
CA LEU A 91 -4.32 -15.61 -18.62
C LEU A 91 -3.26 -16.58 -19.13
N VAL A 92 -2.31 -17.01 -18.30
CA VAL A 92 -1.28 -17.99 -18.67
C VAL A 92 -1.90 -19.30 -19.10
N SER A 93 -2.89 -19.82 -18.37
CA SER A 93 -3.56 -21.06 -18.74
C SER A 93 -4.38 -20.92 -20.04
N GLY A 94 -5.01 -19.76 -20.23
CA GLY A 94 -5.86 -19.49 -21.38
C GLY A 94 -5.12 -19.14 -22.67
N LEU A 95 -3.87 -18.70 -22.56
CA LEU A 95 -3.02 -18.27 -23.68
C LEU A 95 -1.78 -19.18 -23.83
N SER A 96 -1.84 -20.40 -23.32
CA SER A 96 -0.67 -21.30 -23.25
C SER A 96 -0.06 -21.63 -24.62
N SER A 97 -0.87 -21.71 -25.70
CA SER A 97 -0.38 -21.95 -27.07
C SER A 97 0.34 -20.72 -27.66
N GLU A 98 -0.15 -19.54 -27.37
CA GLU A 98 0.42 -18.25 -27.80
C GLU A 98 1.71 -17.94 -27.05
N LEU A 99 1.75 -18.26 -25.75
CA LEU A 99 2.96 -18.17 -24.94
C LEU A 99 4.05 -19.13 -25.42
N ALA A 100 3.68 -20.38 -25.75
CA ALA A 100 4.61 -21.38 -26.26
C ALA A 100 5.22 -20.99 -27.64
N SER A 101 4.48 -20.25 -28.47
CA SER A 101 4.96 -19.73 -29.75
C SER A 101 5.58 -18.34 -29.69
N GLN A 102 5.77 -17.78 -28.49
CA GLN A 102 6.29 -16.42 -28.27
C GLN A 102 5.49 -15.31 -28.94
N GLN A 103 4.23 -15.53 -29.22
CA GLN A 103 3.32 -14.52 -29.78
C GLN A 103 2.76 -13.58 -28.73
N VAL A 104 2.79 -14.01 -27.47
CA VAL A 104 2.30 -13.28 -26.30
C VAL A 104 3.25 -13.53 -25.14
N GLU A 105 3.47 -12.54 -24.31
CA GLU A 105 4.11 -12.67 -23.01
C GLU A 105 3.20 -12.10 -21.95
N VAL A 106 3.12 -12.73 -20.77
CA VAL A 106 2.27 -12.29 -19.67
C VAL A 106 3.13 -12.05 -18.44
N GLU A 107 3.10 -10.83 -17.95
CA GLU A 107 3.85 -10.40 -16.76
C GLU A 107 2.91 -10.00 -15.64
N GLN A 108 3.23 -10.44 -14.43
CA GLN A 108 2.53 -10.00 -13.24
C GLN A 108 3.15 -8.71 -12.70
N MET A 109 2.29 -7.73 -12.42
CA MET A 109 2.64 -6.47 -11.78
C MET A 109 2.10 -6.45 -10.34
N GLN A 110 2.55 -5.50 -9.51
CA GLN A 110 2.07 -5.37 -8.11
C GLN A 110 0.54 -5.23 -8.00
N SER A 111 -0.10 -4.58 -8.95
CA SER A 111 -1.55 -4.30 -8.93
C SER A 111 -2.26 -4.69 -10.22
N GLY A 112 -1.75 -5.67 -10.96
CA GLY A 112 -2.38 -6.08 -12.22
C GLY A 112 -1.50 -7.00 -13.05
N VAL A 113 -1.85 -7.13 -14.32
CA VAL A 113 -1.15 -7.98 -15.27
C VAL A 113 -0.91 -7.20 -16.56
N THR A 114 0.25 -7.41 -17.19
CA THR A 114 0.58 -6.89 -18.51
C THR A 114 0.69 -8.05 -19.48
N VAL A 115 0.03 -7.93 -20.62
CA VAL A 115 0.15 -8.83 -21.76
C VAL A 115 0.94 -8.10 -22.84
N ASN A 116 2.16 -8.57 -23.11
CA ASN A 116 3.06 -8.03 -24.12
C ASN A 116 2.86 -8.75 -25.44
N LEU A 117 2.71 -7.99 -26.51
CA LEU A 117 2.47 -8.50 -27.86
C LEU A 117 3.45 -7.84 -28.84
N PRO A 118 4.37 -8.62 -29.45
CA PRO A 118 5.30 -8.08 -30.44
C PRO A 118 4.57 -7.44 -31.62
N GLY A 119 5.02 -6.26 -32.02
CA GLY A 119 4.38 -5.53 -33.12
C GLY A 119 4.43 -6.25 -34.46
N GLU A 120 5.47 -7.04 -34.69
CA GLU A 120 5.61 -7.84 -35.93
C GLU A 120 4.61 -9.00 -36.01
N VAL A 121 4.13 -9.51 -34.88
CA VAL A 121 3.05 -10.50 -34.84
C VAL A 121 1.71 -9.85 -35.17
N LEU A 122 1.48 -8.65 -34.60
CA LEU A 122 0.18 -7.98 -34.67
C LEU A 122 -0.07 -7.24 -35.97
N PHE A 123 0.96 -6.61 -36.56
CA PHE A 123 0.77 -5.67 -37.65
C PHE A 123 1.52 -6.10 -38.91
N THR A 124 0.95 -5.76 -40.07
CA THR A 124 1.68 -5.87 -41.34
C THR A 124 2.86 -4.90 -41.36
N THR A 125 3.96 -5.30 -41.97
CA THR A 125 5.18 -4.51 -42.05
C THR A 125 4.91 -3.09 -42.57
N GLY A 126 5.40 -2.08 -41.87
CA GLY A 126 5.23 -0.67 -42.24
C GLY A 126 3.78 -0.21 -42.23
N SER A 127 2.94 -0.74 -41.32
CA SER A 127 1.53 -0.41 -41.22
C SER A 127 1.01 -0.37 -39.79
N ALA A 128 -0.15 0.23 -39.60
CA ALA A 128 -0.97 0.09 -38.39
C ALA A 128 -2.17 -0.86 -38.60
N GLU A 129 -2.23 -1.56 -39.77
CA GLU A 129 -3.27 -2.54 -40.01
C GLU A 129 -2.88 -3.89 -39.39
N LEU A 130 -3.84 -4.53 -38.72
CA LEU A 130 -3.62 -5.84 -38.12
C LEU A 130 -3.41 -6.91 -39.20
N SER A 131 -2.42 -7.76 -38.97
CA SER A 131 -2.22 -8.98 -39.77
C SER A 131 -3.31 -10.01 -39.45
N GLU A 132 -3.49 -11.03 -40.27
CA GLU A 132 -4.43 -12.12 -39.98
C GLU A 132 -4.03 -12.84 -38.68
N SER A 133 -2.76 -13.20 -38.53
CA SER A 133 -2.23 -13.81 -37.29
C SER A 133 -2.42 -12.90 -36.08
N GLY A 134 -2.20 -11.58 -36.21
CA GLY A 134 -2.46 -10.62 -35.18
C GLY A 134 -3.90 -10.55 -34.72
N ARG A 135 -4.84 -10.64 -35.69
CA ARG A 135 -6.27 -10.72 -35.38
C ARG A 135 -6.61 -11.98 -34.59
N GLU A 136 -6.10 -13.15 -35.02
CA GLU A 136 -6.33 -14.43 -34.32
C GLU A 136 -5.83 -14.40 -32.88
N VAL A 137 -4.60 -13.90 -32.64
CA VAL A 137 -4.04 -13.75 -31.30
C VAL A 137 -4.89 -12.80 -30.44
N LEU A 138 -5.25 -11.64 -31.01
CA LEU A 138 -6.06 -10.64 -30.30
C LEU A 138 -7.49 -11.12 -30.01
N PHE A 139 -8.09 -11.95 -30.86
CA PHE A 139 -9.38 -12.58 -30.56
C PHE A 139 -9.29 -13.48 -29.33
N LYS A 140 -8.24 -14.29 -29.23
CA LYS A 140 -8.03 -15.14 -28.04
C LYS A 140 -7.80 -14.31 -26.77
N VAL A 141 -6.99 -13.26 -26.87
CA VAL A 141 -6.78 -12.32 -25.77
C VAL A 141 -8.10 -11.63 -25.39
N GLY A 142 -8.84 -11.11 -26.35
CA GLY A 142 -10.12 -10.42 -26.15
C GLY A 142 -11.19 -11.32 -25.51
N ASP A 143 -11.26 -12.58 -25.92
CA ASP A 143 -12.18 -13.56 -25.32
C ASP A 143 -11.88 -13.78 -23.82
N ARG A 144 -10.61 -13.77 -23.43
CA ARG A 144 -10.22 -13.86 -22.02
C ARG A 144 -10.51 -12.58 -21.24
N LEU A 145 -10.41 -11.41 -21.89
CA LEU A 145 -10.59 -10.11 -21.23
C LEU A 145 -12.06 -9.68 -21.11
N ARG A 146 -12.96 -10.28 -21.90
CA ARG A 146 -14.37 -9.91 -21.96
C ARG A 146 -15.04 -9.88 -20.59
N ASP A 147 -14.85 -10.95 -19.82
CA ASP A 147 -15.55 -11.17 -18.54
C ASP A 147 -14.74 -10.74 -17.31
N ILE A 148 -13.53 -10.21 -17.52
CA ILE A 148 -12.65 -9.77 -16.43
C ILE A 148 -12.98 -8.31 -16.07
N PRO A 149 -13.34 -7.98 -14.80
CA PRO A 149 -13.76 -6.63 -14.39
C PRO A 149 -12.56 -5.70 -14.15
N TYR A 150 -11.63 -5.61 -15.10
CA TYR A 150 -10.45 -4.76 -15.01
C TYR A 150 -10.49 -3.67 -16.09
N GLN A 151 -9.90 -2.52 -15.79
CA GLN A 151 -9.59 -1.51 -16.78
C GLN A 151 -8.49 -2.06 -17.70
N THR A 152 -8.69 -1.97 -18.99
CA THR A 152 -7.80 -2.47 -20.02
C THR A 152 -7.17 -1.31 -20.78
N LEU A 153 -5.92 -0.99 -20.43
CA LEU A 153 -5.15 0.05 -21.09
C LEU A 153 -4.27 -0.59 -22.16
N VAL A 154 -4.52 -0.24 -23.42
CA VAL A 154 -3.72 -0.66 -24.56
C VAL A 154 -2.69 0.42 -24.85
N ALA A 155 -1.43 0.11 -24.66
CA ALA A 155 -0.29 1.03 -24.85
C ALA A 155 0.49 0.63 -26.11
N GLY A 156 0.71 1.60 -27.00
CA GLY A 156 1.51 1.42 -28.21
C GLY A 156 2.91 1.99 -28.05
N PHE A 157 3.91 1.23 -28.53
CA PHE A 157 5.32 1.60 -28.53
C PHE A 157 5.94 1.37 -29.91
N THR A 158 6.97 2.16 -30.23
CA THR A 158 7.80 2.02 -31.42
C THR A 158 9.27 1.95 -31.07
N ASP A 159 10.10 1.59 -32.02
CA ASP A 159 11.53 1.89 -31.97
C ASP A 159 11.78 3.39 -32.26
N ASN A 160 13.05 3.80 -32.27
CA ASN A 160 13.47 5.19 -32.52
C ASN A 160 13.69 5.49 -34.01
N VAL A 161 13.35 4.61 -34.92
CA VAL A 161 13.50 4.85 -36.35
C VAL A 161 12.45 5.87 -36.78
N PRO A 162 12.86 6.99 -37.41
CA PRO A 162 11.90 7.98 -37.92
C PRO A 162 10.97 7.36 -38.95
N ILE A 163 9.69 7.74 -38.86
CA ILE A 163 8.71 7.31 -39.85
C ILE A 163 9.06 7.91 -41.23
N GLY A 164 9.07 7.09 -42.26
CA GLY A 164 9.38 7.52 -43.61
C GLY A 164 8.41 6.99 -44.68
N GLY A 165 8.59 7.50 -45.90
CA GLY A 165 7.79 7.09 -47.05
C GLY A 165 6.31 7.39 -46.90
N ILE A 166 5.45 6.54 -47.49
CA ILE A 166 3.99 6.67 -47.48
C ILE A 166 3.41 6.65 -46.06
N LEU A 167 4.09 5.97 -45.11
CA LEU A 167 3.62 5.89 -43.76
C LEU A 167 3.67 7.26 -43.07
N ALA A 168 4.66 8.10 -43.37
CA ALA A 168 4.80 9.46 -42.82
C ALA A 168 3.67 10.41 -43.25
N GLU A 169 3.06 10.18 -44.43
CA GLU A 169 1.91 10.95 -44.88
C GLU A 169 0.68 10.74 -43.97
N ARG A 170 0.58 9.56 -43.38
CA ARG A 170 -0.53 9.18 -42.50
C ARG A 170 -0.21 9.29 -41.02
N TYR A 171 1.03 9.02 -40.66
CA TYR A 171 1.53 9.05 -39.30
C TYR A 171 2.85 9.85 -39.29
N PRO A 172 2.83 11.17 -39.02
CA PRO A 172 3.99 12.02 -39.12
C PRO A 172 5.12 11.64 -38.16
N THR A 173 4.79 11.11 -36.99
CA THR A 173 5.76 10.69 -35.97
C THR A 173 5.44 9.34 -35.36
N ASN A 174 6.35 8.81 -34.57
CA ASN A 174 6.17 7.59 -33.80
C ASN A 174 5.00 7.67 -32.82
N TRP A 175 4.60 8.87 -32.40
CA TRP A 175 3.43 9.08 -31.54
C TRP A 175 2.13 8.71 -32.24
N GLU A 176 1.91 9.21 -33.45
CA GLU A 176 0.68 8.92 -34.21
C GLU A 176 0.61 7.45 -34.62
N LEU A 177 1.75 6.86 -35.02
CA LEU A 177 1.80 5.45 -35.39
C LEU A 177 1.46 4.54 -34.21
N ALA A 178 2.11 4.75 -33.07
CA ALA A 178 1.85 3.97 -31.85
C ALA A 178 0.39 4.14 -31.36
N GLY A 179 -0.13 5.37 -31.41
CA GLY A 179 -1.53 5.66 -31.05
C GLY A 179 -2.53 5.01 -31.99
N ALA A 180 -2.27 5.03 -33.31
CA ALA A 180 -3.13 4.37 -34.28
C ALA A 180 -3.13 2.84 -34.09
N ARG A 181 -1.98 2.23 -33.79
CA ARG A 181 -1.86 0.81 -33.50
C ARG A 181 -2.64 0.44 -32.24
N ALA A 182 -2.48 1.19 -31.15
CA ALA A 182 -3.23 0.99 -29.90
C ALA A 182 -4.76 1.10 -30.14
N ALA A 183 -5.20 2.09 -30.91
CA ALA A 183 -6.61 2.27 -31.23
C ALA A 183 -7.18 1.13 -32.11
N ARG A 184 -6.37 0.51 -32.97
CA ARG A 184 -6.78 -0.68 -33.75
C ARG A 184 -7.01 -1.89 -32.84
N VAL A 185 -6.12 -2.10 -31.88
CA VAL A 185 -6.26 -3.16 -30.89
C VAL A 185 -7.50 -2.94 -30.01
N VAL A 186 -7.70 -1.73 -29.52
CA VAL A 186 -8.91 -1.37 -28.72
C VAL A 186 -10.18 -1.70 -29.49
N ARG A 187 -10.28 -1.33 -30.77
CA ARG A 187 -11.47 -1.65 -31.59
C ARG A 187 -11.70 -3.15 -31.72
N LEU A 188 -10.64 -3.93 -31.91
CA LEU A 188 -10.80 -5.39 -31.99
C LEU A 188 -11.22 -5.99 -30.63
N LEU A 189 -10.69 -5.50 -29.51
CA LEU A 189 -11.14 -5.93 -28.18
C LEU A 189 -12.61 -5.59 -27.94
N GLU A 190 -13.07 -4.43 -28.40
CA GLU A 190 -14.49 -4.06 -28.37
C GLU A 190 -15.35 -5.02 -29.22
N GLU A 191 -14.89 -5.39 -30.44
CA GLU A 191 -15.53 -6.41 -31.30
C GLU A 191 -15.60 -7.78 -30.59
N CYS A 192 -14.62 -8.12 -29.72
CA CYS A 192 -14.63 -9.32 -28.89
C CYS A 192 -15.60 -9.24 -27.69
N GLY A 193 -16.25 -8.09 -27.49
CA GLY A 193 -17.21 -7.88 -26.40
C GLY A 193 -16.63 -7.31 -25.12
N VAL A 194 -15.37 -6.83 -25.14
CA VAL A 194 -14.83 -6.07 -24.01
C VAL A 194 -15.54 -4.73 -23.91
N SER A 195 -16.08 -4.38 -22.74
CA SER A 195 -16.85 -3.15 -22.56
C SER A 195 -16.03 -1.89 -22.86
N PRO A 196 -16.53 -0.97 -23.73
CA PRO A 196 -15.81 0.26 -24.09
C PRO A 196 -15.41 1.12 -22.89
N ASN A 197 -16.21 1.12 -21.83
CA ASN A 197 -15.95 1.90 -20.60
C ASN A 197 -14.67 1.46 -19.88
N ARG A 198 -14.17 0.26 -20.19
CA ARG A 198 -12.94 -0.28 -19.61
C ARG A 198 -11.72 -0.11 -20.50
N LEU A 199 -11.92 0.30 -21.76
CA LEU A 199 -10.88 0.36 -22.77
C LEU A 199 -10.24 1.74 -22.86
N LEU A 200 -8.91 1.78 -22.86
CA LEU A 200 -8.11 2.98 -23.07
C LEU A 200 -7.04 2.69 -24.13
N ALA A 201 -6.87 3.61 -25.08
CA ALA A 201 -5.76 3.59 -26.03
C ALA A 201 -4.74 4.68 -25.65
N VAL A 202 -3.49 4.31 -25.48
CA VAL A 202 -2.39 5.22 -25.10
C VAL A 202 -1.22 5.04 -26.03
N SER A 203 -0.57 6.13 -26.43
CA SER A 203 0.68 6.10 -27.17
C SER A 203 1.83 6.50 -26.26
N PHE A 204 2.97 5.82 -26.40
CA PHE A 204 4.25 6.23 -25.84
C PHE A 204 5.27 6.54 -26.95
N GLY A 205 4.96 6.23 -28.22
CA GLY A 205 5.89 6.39 -29.32
C GLY A 205 7.19 5.64 -29.05
N GLU A 206 8.33 6.30 -29.25
CA GLU A 206 9.68 5.78 -29.06
C GLU A 206 10.24 6.05 -27.65
N ASN A 207 9.47 6.73 -26.75
CA ASN A 207 10.01 7.35 -25.54
C ASN A 207 10.14 6.40 -24.35
N ARG A 208 9.74 5.15 -24.48
CA ARG A 208 9.89 4.11 -23.43
C ARG A 208 10.45 2.83 -24.03
N PRO A 209 11.73 2.82 -24.43
CA PRO A 209 12.37 1.62 -24.95
C PRO A 209 12.54 0.60 -23.80
N GLU A 210 12.34 -0.67 -24.13
CA GLU A 210 12.55 -1.81 -23.26
C GLU A 210 13.94 -2.41 -23.47
N ALA A 211 14.41 -2.36 -24.74
CA ALA A 211 15.73 -2.78 -25.14
C ALA A 211 16.49 -1.68 -25.88
N SER A 212 17.79 -1.91 -26.14
CA SER A 212 18.61 -0.94 -26.90
C SER A 212 18.10 -0.78 -28.34
N ASN A 213 17.92 0.45 -28.77
CA ASN A 213 17.60 0.78 -30.16
C ASN A 213 18.79 0.62 -31.12
N ASP A 214 20.00 0.36 -30.61
CA ASP A 214 21.21 0.23 -31.44
C ASP A 214 21.21 -1.09 -32.23
N THR A 215 20.52 -2.12 -31.72
CA THR A 215 20.45 -3.44 -32.36
C THR A 215 19.09 -3.67 -33.04
N PRO A 216 19.06 -4.43 -34.14
CA PRO A 216 17.79 -4.79 -34.79
C PRO A 216 16.84 -5.55 -33.85
N GLU A 217 17.39 -6.43 -33.01
CA GLU A 217 16.66 -7.25 -32.04
C GLU A 217 15.99 -6.35 -30.99
N GLY A 218 16.76 -5.44 -30.38
CA GLY A 218 16.20 -4.53 -29.38
C GLY A 218 15.17 -3.56 -29.98
N ARG A 219 15.34 -3.14 -31.25
CA ARG A 219 14.27 -2.39 -31.94
C ARG A 219 13.02 -3.23 -32.14
N ALA A 220 13.15 -4.53 -32.41
CA ALA A 220 11.99 -5.43 -32.53
C ALA A 220 11.24 -5.55 -31.20
N GLU A 221 11.94 -5.66 -30.08
CA GLU A 221 11.35 -5.67 -28.72
C GLU A 221 10.66 -4.33 -28.39
N ASN A 222 11.24 -3.19 -28.83
CA ASN A 222 10.63 -1.88 -28.62
C ASN A 222 9.33 -1.68 -29.42
N ARG A 223 9.20 -2.31 -30.61
CA ARG A 223 7.97 -2.29 -31.42
C ARG A 223 6.92 -3.27 -30.88
N ARG A 224 6.18 -2.86 -29.83
CA ARG A 224 5.22 -3.71 -29.13
C ARG A 224 3.91 -3.01 -28.81
N ILE A 225 2.93 -3.81 -28.47
CA ILE A 225 1.70 -3.41 -27.77
C ILE A 225 1.71 -4.05 -26.39
N GLU A 226 1.43 -3.28 -25.38
CA GLU A 226 1.17 -3.77 -24.03
C GLU A 226 -0.30 -3.59 -23.70
N ILE A 227 -0.96 -4.66 -23.26
CA ILE A 227 -2.30 -4.62 -22.69
C ILE A 227 -2.16 -4.73 -21.18
N ARG A 228 -2.35 -3.61 -20.51
CA ARG A 228 -2.21 -3.49 -19.04
C ARG A 228 -3.58 -3.57 -18.38
N LEU A 229 -3.75 -4.56 -17.54
CA LEU A 229 -4.96 -4.80 -16.78
C LEU A 229 -4.79 -4.24 -15.37
N ARG A 230 -5.68 -3.35 -14.96
CA ARG A 230 -5.69 -2.72 -13.64
C ARG A 230 -7.07 -2.83 -13.02
N PRO A 231 -7.18 -2.98 -11.68
CA PRO A 231 -8.45 -2.85 -11.00
C PRO A 231 -9.13 -1.52 -11.37
N ILE A 232 -10.44 -1.55 -11.56
CA ILE A 232 -11.20 -0.33 -11.80
C ILE A 232 -11.23 0.42 -10.46
N MET A 233 -10.50 1.53 -10.39
CA MET A 233 -10.64 2.47 -9.27
C MET A 233 -11.96 3.21 -9.48
N MET A 234 -12.93 3.00 -8.59
CA MET A 234 -14.11 3.85 -8.58
C MET A 234 -13.63 5.22 -8.08
N GLU A 235 -13.68 6.21 -8.95
CA GLU A 235 -13.56 7.61 -8.52
C GLU A 235 -14.85 7.95 -7.75
N ASP A 236 -14.69 8.29 -6.46
CA ASP A 236 -15.75 8.78 -5.59
C ASP A 236 -16.24 10.16 -6.02
#